data_15aa9270081a37b28f71e2663a8d7acd
#
_entry.id   15aa9270081a37b28f71e2663a8d7acd
#
_cell.length_a   1.000
_cell.length_b   1.000
_cell.length_c   1.000
_cell.angle_alpha   90.00
_cell.angle_beta   90.00
_cell.angle_gamma   90.00
#
_symmetry.space_group_name_H-M   'P 1'
#
loop_
_entity.id
_entity.type
_entity.pdbx_description
1 polymer ?
#
loop_
_entity_poly.entity_id
_entity_poly.type
_entity_poly.pdbx_seq_one_letter_code
_entity_poly.pdbx_strand_id
1 'polypeptide(L)'
;KEIPGKIVYEDDLCLAFLDLSQTTNGHTLVVPKTHYQNILDVDKEVLSHLIKVTKKLTNQIITNLDAKGANVLTNANEVAGQTVMHFHIHIIPRYNETDQIKIDFTDRSQEVDLDNIFNKINSL
;
A
#
# COMPACT_ATOMS: atom_id res chain seq x y z
N LYS A 1 19.50 -3.89 10.12
CA LYS A 1 18.42 -3.60 9.22
C LYS A 1 18.83 -2.62 8.14
N GLU A 2 18.80 -3.06 6.94
CA GLU A 2 19.27 -2.27 5.82
C GLU A 2 18.13 -1.68 5.02
N ILE A 3 18.33 -0.49 4.52
CA ILE A 3 17.38 0.16 3.65
C ILE A 3 17.89 0.03 2.23
N PRO A 4 17.21 -0.76 1.40
CA PRO A 4 17.75 -1.10 0.08
C PRO A 4 17.47 0.00 -0.87
N GLY A 5 17.66 1.00 -1.06
CA GLY A 5 17.31 1.90 -2.11
C GLY A 5 17.41 3.35 -1.72
N LYS A 6 16.80 4.16 -2.51
CA LYS A 6 16.84 5.60 -2.34
C LYS A 6 15.72 6.05 -1.41
N ILE A 7 16.08 6.80 -0.37
CA ILE A 7 15.11 7.35 0.56
C ILE A 7 14.54 8.61 -0.06
N VAL A 8 13.21 8.67 -0.21
CA VAL A 8 12.53 9.83 -0.77
C VAL A 8 11.90 10.70 0.30
N TYR A 9 11.69 10.15 1.51
CA TYR A 9 11.13 10.91 2.61
C TYR A 9 11.45 10.21 3.93
N GLU A 10 11.67 11.00 4.96
CA GLU A 10 11.93 10.46 6.29
C GLU A 10 11.52 11.46 7.35
N ASP A 11 10.88 10.97 8.41
CA ASP A 11 10.61 11.77 9.60
C ASP A 11 10.76 10.86 10.82
N ASP A 12 10.33 11.34 11.99
CA ASP A 12 10.51 10.58 13.24
C ASP A 12 9.73 9.28 13.26
N LEU A 13 8.63 9.20 12.53
CA LEU A 13 7.73 8.06 12.60
C LEU A 13 7.83 7.12 11.41
N CYS A 14 8.28 7.61 10.27
CA CYS A 14 8.25 6.79 9.06
C CYS A 14 9.37 7.09 8.09
N LEU A 15 9.46 6.22 7.12
CA LEU A 15 10.48 6.26 6.08
C LEU A 15 9.82 5.86 4.77
N ALA A 16 10.17 6.52 3.69
CA ALA A 16 9.69 6.11 2.37
C ALA A 16 10.89 5.99 1.43
N PHE A 17 10.91 4.93 0.65
CA PHE A 17 12.04 4.66 -0.25
C PHE A 17 11.57 3.92 -1.49
N LEU A 18 12.36 4.02 -2.55
CA LEU A 18 12.04 3.34 -3.79
C LEU A 18 12.20 1.83 -3.61
N ASP A 19 11.21 1.08 -4.09
CA ASP A 19 11.30 -0.37 -4.10
C ASP A 19 12.34 -0.77 -5.17
N LEU A 20 13.29 -1.61 -4.80
CA LEU A 20 14.29 -2.05 -5.77
C LEU A 20 13.66 -2.85 -6.90
N SER A 21 12.53 -3.49 -6.65
CA SER A 21 11.78 -4.21 -7.68
C SER A 21 10.69 -3.30 -8.22
N GLN A 22 11.07 -2.36 -9.05
CA GLN A 22 10.13 -1.37 -9.58
C GLN A 22 9.08 -2.01 -10.47
N THR A 23 7.85 -2.12 -9.98
CA THR A 23 6.74 -2.59 -10.80
C THR A 23 6.45 -1.58 -11.91
N THR A 24 6.46 -0.30 -11.54
CA THR A 24 6.45 0.81 -12.50
C THR A 24 7.47 1.83 -12.01
N ASN A 25 7.83 2.77 -12.86
CA ASN A 25 8.80 3.79 -12.46
C ASN A 25 8.25 4.62 -11.32
N GLY A 26 8.97 4.62 -10.20
CA GLY A 26 8.56 5.38 -9.02
C GLY A 26 7.84 4.56 -7.97
N HIS A 27 7.77 3.25 -8.13
CA HIS A 27 7.19 2.36 -7.13
C HIS A 27 7.88 2.61 -5.79
N THR A 28 7.14 3.08 -4.81
CA THR A 28 7.66 3.54 -3.52
C THR A 28 6.99 2.79 -2.39
N LEU A 29 7.77 2.54 -1.33
CA LEU A 29 7.25 1.90 -0.11
C LEU A 29 7.28 2.92 1.01
N VAL A 30 6.20 2.98 1.79
CA VAL A 30 6.12 3.82 2.98
C VAL A 30 6.02 2.90 4.17
N VAL A 31 6.96 3.01 5.11
CA VAL A 31 7.05 2.09 6.25
C VAL A 31 7.16 2.86 7.55
N PRO A 32 6.57 2.34 8.64
CA PRO A 32 6.80 2.93 9.96
C PRO A 32 8.17 2.53 10.47
N LYS A 33 8.79 3.39 11.29
CA LYS A 33 10.07 3.07 11.90
C LYS A 33 9.91 2.03 13.02
N THR A 34 8.78 2.04 13.71
CA THR A 34 8.45 1.00 14.69
C THR A 34 7.93 -0.21 13.93
N HIS A 35 8.29 -1.39 14.37
CA HIS A 35 7.85 -2.61 13.71
C HIS A 35 6.39 -2.93 14.01
N TYR A 36 5.61 -3.15 12.96
CA TYR A 36 4.27 -3.72 13.02
C TYR A 36 4.20 -4.74 11.90
N GLN A 37 3.44 -5.79 12.09
CA GLN A 37 3.37 -6.84 11.09
C GLN A 37 2.59 -6.41 9.85
N ASN A 38 1.43 -5.81 10.06
CA ASN A 38 0.61 -5.33 8.94
C ASN A 38 -0.46 -4.36 9.47
N ILE A 39 -1.44 -4.04 8.64
CA ILE A 39 -2.47 -3.07 9.00
C ILE A 39 -3.31 -3.52 10.19
N LEU A 40 -3.31 -4.82 10.50
CA LEU A 40 -4.15 -5.34 11.58
C LEU A 40 -3.61 -4.98 12.96
N ASP A 41 -2.31 -4.78 13.11
CA ASP A 41 -1.71 -4.50 14.41
C ASP A 41 -1.05 -3.14 14.52
N VAL A 42 -0.99 -2.36 13.45
CA VAL A 42 -0.34 -1.06 13.50
C VAL A 42 -1.13 -0.10 14.39
N ASP A 43 -0.40 0.68 15.20
CA ASP A 43 -1.02 1.69 16.04
C ASP A 43 -1.74 2.72 15.17
N LYS A 44 -2.95 3.12 15.58
CA LYS A 44 -3.77 3.95 14.72
C LYS A 44 -3.20 5.35 14.49
N GLU A 45 -2.45 5.88 15.44
CA GLU A 45 -1.85 7.20 15.25
C GLU A 45 -0.70 7.12 14.25
N VAL A 46 0.05 6.03 14.30
CA VAL A 46 1.10 5.78 13.32
C VAL A 46 0.48 5.58 11.95
N LEU A 47 -0.60 4.78 11.87
CA LEU A 47 -1.30 4.56 10.61
C LEU A 47 -1.80 5.87 10.01
N SER A 48 -2.41 6.72 10.85
CA SER A 48 -2.90 8.02 10.40
C SER A 48 -1.77 8.86 9.81
N HIS A 49 -0.63 8.86 10.48
CA HIS A 49 0.54 9.61 10.00
C HIS A 49 1.03 9.05 8.66
N LEU A 50 1.12 7.73 8.55
CA LEU A 50 1.57 7.11 7.31
C LEU A 50 0.65 7.42 6.14
N ILE A 51 -0.66 7.43 6.37
CA ILE A 51 -1.62 7.75 5.31
C ILE A 51 -1.44 9.18 4.83
N LYS A 52 -1.20 10.11 5.75
CA LYS A 52 -0.96 11.51 5.37
C LYS A 52 0.31 11.65 4.53
N VAL A 53 1.37 10.98 4.94
CA VAL A 53 2.63 10.99 4.19
C VAL A 53 2.43 10.34 2.83
N THR A 54 1.69 9.23 2.79
CA THR A 54 1.42 8.53 1.54
C THR A 54 0.67 9.44 0.56
N LYS A 55 -0.33 10.18 1.04
CA LYS A 55 -1.05 11.11 0.19
C LYS A 55 -0.12 12.17 -0.40
N LYS A 56 0.71 12.76 0.46
CA LYS A 56 1.65 13.79 0.01
C LYS A 56 2.60 13.26 -1.04
N LEU A 57 3.19 12.09 -0.79
CA LEU A 57 4.15 11.49 -1.71
C LEU A 57 3.50 11.05 -3.01
N THR A 58 2.27 10.53 -2.94
CA THR A 58 1.57 10.11 -4.14
C THR A 58 1.36 11.30 -5.08
N ASN A 59 0.93 12.44 -4.53
CA ASN A 59 0.77 13.66 -5.34
C ASN A 59 2.09 14.10 -5.94
N GLN A 60 3.14 14.08 -5.14
CA GLN A 60 4.47 14.49 -5.58
C GLN A 60 5.00 13.59 -6.69
N ILE A 61 4.84 12.27 -6.53
CA ILE A 61 5.30 11.30 -7.51
C ILE A 61 4.53 11.44 -8.82
N ILE A 62 3.20 11.55 -8.74
CA ILE A 62 2.40 11.72 -9.94
C ILE A 62 2.83 12.97 -10.73
N THR A 63 3.01 14.07 -10.01
CA THR A 63 3.39 15.32 -10.66
C THR A 63 4.79 15.25 -11.25
N ASN A 64 5.74 14.75 -10.47
CA ASN A 64 7.14 14.81 -10.89
C ASN A 64 7.52 13.77 -11.93
N LEU A 65 6.83 12.65 -11.96
CA LEU A 65 7.10 11.59 -12.92
C LEU A 65 6.09 11.56 -14.06
N ASP A 66 5.17 12.52 -14.08
CA ASP A 66 4.16 12.63 -15.13
C ASP A 66 3.32 11.37 -15.24
N ALA A 67 2.97 10.80 -14.09
CA ALA A 67 2.09 9.64 -14.06
C ALA A 67 0.63 10.08 -14.23
N LYS A 68 -0.23 9.14 -14.61
CA LYS A 68 -1.65 9.42 -14.82
C LYS A 68 -2.49 9.08 -13.59
N GLY A 69 -1.94 8.31 -12.67
CA GLY A 69 -2.63 7.91 -11.44
C GLY A 69 -1.72 7.03 -10.64
N ALA A 70 -2.27 6.39 -9.61
CA ALA A 70 -1.48 5.48 -8.78
C ALA A 70 -2.39 4.49 -8.09
N ASN A 71 -1.85 3.29 -7.85
CA ASN A 71 -2.47 2.36 -6.93
C ASN A 71 -1.75 2.49 -5.60
N VAL A 72 -2.52 2.63 -4.54
CA VAL A 72 -2.00 2.69 -3.18
C VAL A 72 -2.58 1.50 -2.45
N LEU A 73 -1.72 0.60 -1.99
CA LEU A 73 -2.20 -0.63 -1.39
C LEU A 73 -1.28 -1.16 -0.30
N THR A 74 -1.83 -1.99 0.56
CA THR A 74 -1.08 -2.75 1.52
C THR A 74 -1.72 -4.13 1.62
N ASN A 75 -0.91 -5.13 1.95
CA ASN A 75 -1.38 -6.51 2.04
C ASN A 75 -1.31 -6.97 3.48
N ALA A 76 -2.38 -7.59 3.96
CA ALA A 76 -2.40 -8.14 5.31
C ALA A 76 -2.45 -9.66 5.21
N ASN A 77 -1.38 -10.29 5.68
CA ASN A 77 -1.19 -11.74 5.73
C ASN A 77 -0.83 -12.34 4.36
N GLU A 78 -0.26 -13.51 4.43
CA GLU A 78 0.33 -14.18 3.28
C GLU A 78 -0.68 -14.47 2.17
N VAL A 79 -1.88 -14.87 2.54
CA VAL A 79 -2.90 -15.21 1.55
C VAL A 79 -3.30 -13.99 0.71
N ALA A 80 -3.09 -12.79 1.23
CA ALA A 80 -3.40 -11.55 0.51
C ALA A 80 -2.19 -10.97 -0.20
N GLY A 81 -1.04 -11.69 -0.19
CA GLY A 81 0.14 -11.27 -0.91
C GLY A 81 1.23 -10.63 -0.07
N GLN A 82 1.09 -10.66 1.26
CA GLN A 82 2.14 -10.10 2.10
C GLN A 82 3.32 -11.07 2.17
N THR A 83 4.48 -10.63 1.67
CA THR A 83 5.68 -11.46 1.67
C THR A 83 6.70 -11.03 2.70
N VAL A 84 6.67 -9.78 3.14
CA VAL A 84 7.56 -9.25 4.18
C VAL A 84 6.69 -8.87 5.35
N MET A 85 7.00 -9.42 6.53
CA MET A 85 6.17 -9.25 7.72
C MET A 85 6.55 -7.99 8.49
N HIS A 86 6.61 -6.89 7.79
CA HIS A 86 6.76 -5.55 8.34
C HIS A 86 5.83 -4.65 7.55
N PHE A 87 4.93 -3.97 8.25
CA PHE A 87 3.90 -3.15 7.60
C PHE A 87 4.50 -2.18 6.61
N HIS A 88 3.94 -2.16 5.41
CA HIS A 88 4.35 -1.18 4.40
C HIS A 88 3.19 -0.89 3.46
N ILE A 89 3.18 0.33 2.95
CA ILE A 89 2.19 0.78 1.98
C ILE A 89 2.92 0.97 0.66
N HIS A 90 2.36 0.40 -0.41
CA HIS A 90 2.90 0.56 -1.76
C HIS A 90 2.26 1.77 -2.42
N ILE A 91 3.08 2.58 -3.06
CA ILE A 91 2.60 3.60 -4.00
C ILE A 91 3.10 3.16 -5.35
N ILE A 92 2.19 2.78 -6.24
CA ILE A 92 2.56 2.28 -7.57
C ILE A 92 2.01 3.24 -8.60
N PRO A 93 2.85 4.13 -9.14
CA PRO A 93 2.41 5.08 -10.17
C PRO A 93 1.96 4.33 -11.42
N ARG A 94 0.94 4.86 -12.09
CA ARG A 94 0.40 4.21 -13.27
C ARG A 94 0.50 5.18 -14.45
N TYR A 95 0.97 4.67 -15.57
CA TYR A 95 1.27 5.50 -16.73
C TYR A 95 0.39 5.22 -17.93
N ASN A 96 0.06 3.94 -18.15
CA ASN A 96 -0.76 3.56 -19.29
C ASN A 96 -1.21 2.11 -19.11
N GLU A 97 -1.89 1.58 -20.12
CA GLU A 97 -2.46 0.24 -20.05
C GLU A 97 -1.43 -0.87 -20.13
N THR A 98 -0.19 -0.55 -20.52
CA THR A 98 0.85 -1.57 -20.65
C THR A 98 1.71 -1.68 -19.41
N ASP A 99 1.39 -0.98 -18.33
CA ASP A 99 2.05 -1.15 -17.04
C ASP A 99 2.00 -2.62 -16.65
N GLN A 100 3.04 -3.08 -15.97
CA GLN A 100 3.17 -4.50 -15.64
C GLN A 100 2.45 -4.88 -14.35
N ILE A 101 1.30 -4.30 -14.11
CA ILE A 101 0.49 -4.64 -12.94
C ILE A 101 -0.95 -4.82 -13.38
N LYS A 102 -1.57 -5.89 -12.89
CA LYS A 102 -2.98 -6.15 -13.13
C LYS A 102 -3.70 -6.35 -11.81
N ILE A 103 -4.87 -5.76 -11.71
CA ILE A 103 -5.75 -5.95 -10.56
C ILE A 103 -7.07 -6.41 -11.12
N ASP A 104 -7.36 -7.70 -10.99
CA ASP A 104 -8.55 -8.30 -11.54
C ASP A 104 -9.51 -8.70 -10.43
N PHE A 105 -10.78 -8.37 -10.62
CA PHE A 105 -11.83 -8.75 -9.68
C PHE A 105 -12.86 -9.60 -10.41
N THR A 106 -13.15 -10.76 -9.87
CA THR A 106 -14.19 -11.62 -10.40
C THR A 106 -15.47 -11.33 -9.63
N ASP A 107 -16.55 -11.06 -10.34
CA ASP A 107 -17.83 -10.80 -9.71
C ASP A 107 -18.48 -12.12 -9.28
N ARG A 108 -18.62 -12.31 -7.98
CA ARG A 108 -19.25 -13.50 -7.40
C ARG A 108 -20.59 -13.18 -6.74
N SER A 109 -21.23 -12.09 -7.13
CA SER A 109 -22.47 -11.66 -6.48
C SER A 109 -23.58 -12.72 -6.55
N GLN A 110 -23.56 -13.57 -7.58
CA GLN A 110 -24.56 -14.63 -7.70
C GLN A 110 -24.37 -15.75 -6.67
N GLU A 111 -23.20 -15.83 -6.05
CA GLU A 111 -22.86 -16.89 -5.11
C GLU A 111 -22.87 -16.43 -3.67
N VAL A 112 -23.19 -15.17 -3.42
CA VAL A 112 -23.05 -14.56 -2.11
C VAL A 112 -24.40 -14.06 -1.60
N ASP A 113 -24.70 -14.41 -0.37
CA ASP A 113 -25.87 -13.88 0.34
C ASP A 113 -25.43 -12.62 1.09
N LEU A 114 -25.74 -11.47 0.54
CA LEU A 114 -25.28 -10.20 1.09
C LEU A 114 -25.79 -9.96 2.51
N ASP A 115 -27.05 -10.32 2.79
CA ASP A 115 -27.59 -10.12 4.12
C ASP A 115 -26.84 -10.95 5.16
N ASN A 116 -26.49 -12.17 4.81
CA ASN A 116 -25.74 -13.05 5.69
C ASN A 116 -24.35 -12.46 5.98
N ILE A 117 -23.67 -12.00 4.94
CA ILE A 117 -22.35 -11.41 5.10
C ILE A 117 -22.43 -10.13 5.93
N PHE A 118 -23.42 -9.28 5.64
CA PHE A 118 -23.64 -8.05 6.39
C PHE A 118 -23.80 -8.34 7.88
N ASN A 119 -24.65 -9.33 8.21
CA ASN A 119 -24.90 -9.67 9.60
C ASN A 119 -23.66 -10.22 10.29
N LYS A 120 -22.88 -11.03 9.60
CA LYS A 120 -21.65 -11.57 10.18
C LYS A 120 -20.63 -10.51 10.46
N ILE A 121 -20.45 -9.55 9.54
CA ILE A 121 -19.49 -8.47 9.73
C ILE A 121 -19.89 -7.62 10.93
N ASN A 122 -21.18 -7.38 11.10
CA ASN A 122 -21.67 -6.49 12.14
C ASN A 122 -21.97 -7.17 13.47
N SER A 123 -21.60 -8.41 13.63
CA SER A 123 -21.83 -9.13 14.88
C SER A 123 -20.71 -8.94 15.90
N LEU A 124 -19.73 -8.13 15.59
CA LEU A 124 -18.60 -7.86 16.49
C LEU A 124 -18.97 -6.95 17.65
#